data_770406c23688af4011a801f8967b078e
#
_entry.id   770406c23688af4011a801f8967b078e
#
_cell.length_a   1.000
_cell.length_b   1.000
_cell.length_c   1.000
_cell.angle_alpha   90.00
_cell.angle_beta   90.00
_cell.angle_gamma   90.00
#
_symmetry.space_group_name_H-M   'P 1'
#
loop_
_entity.id
_entity.type
_entity.pdbx_description
1 polymer ?
#
loop_
_entity_poly.entity_id
_entity_poly.type
_entity_poly.pdbx_seq_one_letter_code
_entity_poly.pdbx_strand_id
1 'polypeptide(L)'
;MTVTIEIPASVPVQIKKPEGDAGGADGLATTIYAAAGRYEEFADRCRELQELGSWAGIAYQSYKEASGEASTEHSAMATTVRRVGRGVTAFADTLRDLLRDHEDLVECKRGLDDRRTALIADINAATEATDNEIAAFRERAVELRIDYSELVTADDDLQRRVRDNETLLRQVFQAADTLPEALSSDGGIPPMAESAMNRPGAPGSGATPEEVQRWWDSLTEAEREAVIAAYPERIGQGDGLPAGARDQANRVLLDDDLARLAAKDEDGTISPLERKMLANAGQARDALANADAYTDPLDPDLKPGGVLWLYDPAAYEGDGRVAVAVGDLDHATDVAVFTPGINTDMGDTTYYTDRMMNLYESTRYNGDGSSVATMFWLGYDAPHGPTDLATLSEGRAEEGGRNLADAIDGLRASRPDDPAHLTAVGHSYGSTTTSYATHGDTSDVDEVVLIGSPGAGPADHASDLGPGADHVYVGRDSRDFVAVLGDEGWVGKLGIGLGTDPSSEDFDANRFEAEDVDRSWHRNTGDAHSSYLDQDTESLYNIGRIVDGHGDDINTAEQSYDPWWGPPQDPEWDRDPTANQPGRSDTSPDR
;
A
#
# COMPACT_ATOMS: atom_id res chain seq x y z
N MET A 1 -47.70 32.79 -35.61
CA MET A 1 -46.95 31.66 -36.18
C MET A 1 -47.00 30.53 -35.17
N THR A 2 -47.34 29.32 -35.60
CA THR A 2 -47.26 28.17 -34.71
C THR A 2 -45.77 27.78 -34.59
N VAL A 3 -45.21 27.91 -33.38
CA VAL A 3 -43.84 27.51 -33.12
C VAL A 3 -43.86 26.08 -32.61
N THR A 4 -43.09 25.20 -33.24
CA THR A 4 -42.95 23.82 -32.83
C THR A 4 -41.62 23.64 -32.07
N ILE A 5 -41.69 23.10 -30.86
CA ILE A 5 -40.52 22.71 -30.06
C ILE A 5 -40.53 21.19 -30.00
N GLU A 6 -39.45 20.55 -30.46
CA GLU A 6 -39.30 19.11 -30.45
C GLU A 6 -38.72 18.69 -29.10
N ILE A 7 -39.49 17.96 -28.31
CA ILE A 7 -39.09 17.45 -27.00
C ILE A 7 -38.56 16.03 -27.17
N PRO A 8 -37.36 15.71 -26.63
CA PRO A 8 -36.78 14.34 -26.74
C PRO A 8 -37.67 13.30 -26.06
N ALA A 9 -37.61 12.07 -26.58
CA ALA A 9 -38.21 10.91 -25.92
C ALA A 9 -37.44 10.57 -24.63
N SER A 10 -38.13 10.03 -23.64
CA SER A 10 -37.48 9.43 -22.47
C SER A 10 -36.83 8.11 -22.89
N VAL A 11 -35.49 8.09 -22.95
CA VAL A 11 -34.69 6.92 -23.35
C VAL A 11 -33.51 6.78 -22.39
N PRO A 12 -33.05 5.54 -22.12
CA PRO A 12 -33.67 4.25 -22.51
C PRO A 12 -35.03 4.07 -21.86
N VAL A 13 -35.89 3.25 -22.44
CA VAL A 13 -37.24 3.01 -21.86
C VAL A 13 -37.12 2.40 -20.47
N GLN A 14 -36.17 1.48 -20.30
CA GLN A 14 -35.85 0.83 -19.04
C GLN A 14 -34.38 0.47 -19.01
N ILE A 15 -33.69 0.77 -17.90
CA ILE A 15 -32.33 0.33 -17.62
C ILE A 15 -32.44 -1.09 -17.01
N LYS A 16 -31.81 -2.07 -17.67
CA LYS A 16 -31.90 -3.47 -17.23
C LYS A 16 -31.00 -3.69 -16.02
N LYS A 17 -31.57 -4.16 -14.90
CA LYS A 17 -30.80 -4.50 -13.71
C LYS A 17 -29.89 -5.71 -13.98
N PRO A 18 -28.60 -5.69 -13.58
CA PRO A 18 -27.76 -6.86 -13.57
C PRO A 18 -28.41 -8.01 -12.78
N GLU A 19 -28.35 -9.23 -13.33
CA GLU A 19 -28.85 -10.43 -12.67
C GLU A 19 -27.72 -11.07 -11.86
N GLY A 20 -28.02 -11.58 -10.66
CA GLY A 20 -27.07 -12.28 -9.81
C GLY A 20 -27.24 -11.95 -8.34
N ASP A 21 -26.57 -12.74 -7.50
CA ASP A 21 -26.51 -12.59 -6.05
C ASP A 21 -25.03 -12.55 -5.64
N ALA A 22 -24.51 -11.36 -5.40
CA ALA A 22 -23.12 -11.17 -5.00
C ALA A 22 -22.83 -11.81 -3.62
N GLY A 23 -23.79 -11.75 -2.68
CA GLY A 23 -23.64 -12.40 -1.38
C GLY A 23 -23.62 -13.93 -1.48
N GLY A 24 -24.46 -14.50 -2.36
CA GLY A 24 -24.41 -15.92 -2.68
C GLY A 24 -23.11 -16.36 -3.34
N ALA A 25 -22.52 -15.50 -4.20
CA ALA A 25 -21.22 -15.75 -4.81
C ALA A 25 -20.09 -15.74 -3.77
N ASP A 26 -20.10 -14.83 -2.80
CA ASP A 26 -19.13 -14.84 -1.67
C ASP A 26 -19.23 -16.11 -0.83
N GLY A 27 -20.47 -16.55 -0.50
CA GLY A 27 -20.68 -17.81 0.21
C GLY A 27 -20.13 -19.01 -0.57
N LEU A 28 -20.25 -19.00 -1.90
CA LEU A 28 -19.66 -20.02 -2.77
C LEU A 28 -18.13 -19.94 -2.75
N ALA A 29 -17.54 -18.75 -2.89
CA ALA A 29 -16.10 -18.54 -2.82
C ALA A 29 -15.54 -19.05 -1.49
N THR A 30 -16.15 -18.69 -0.37
CA THR A 30 -15.78 -19.18 0.98
C THR A 30 -15.76 -20.71 1.03
N THR A 31 -16.78 -21.37 0.46
CA THR A 31 -16.85 -22.84 0.42
C THR A 31 -15.73 -23.45 -0.41
N ILE A 32 -15.38 -22.81 -1.54
CA ILE A 32 -14.31 -23.22 -2.44
C ILE A 32 -12.95 -23.08 -1.74
N TYR A 33 -12.69 -21.96 -1.03
CA TYR A 33 -11.47 -21.77 -0.26
C TYR A 33 -11.31 -22.78 0.87
N ALA A 34 -12.37 -23.09 1.60
CA ALA A 34 -12.37 -24.14 2.62
C ALA A 34 -12.04 -25.52 2.02
N ALA A 35 -12.47 -25.79 0.79
CA ALA A 35 -12.10 -27.02 0.08
C ALA A 35 -10.61 -27.03 -0.28
N ALA A 36 -10.06 -25.92 -0.76
CA ALA A 36 -8.64 -25.78 -1.06
C ALA A 36 -7.78 -26.00 0.19
N GLY A 37 -8.14 -25.42 1.34
CA GLY A 37 -7.46 -25.63 2.62
C GLY A 37 -7.36 -27.10 3.02
N ARG A 38 -8.41 -27.89 2.81
CA ARG A 38 -8.37 -29.34 3.08
C ARG A 38 -7.39 -30.11 2.20
N TYR A 39 -7.25 -29.73 0.94
CA TYR A 39 -6.24 -30.30 0.05
C TYR A 39 -4.83 -29.99 0.51
N GLU A 40 -4.59 -28.76 0.97
CA GLU A 40 -3.29 -28.33 1.48
C GLU A 40 -2.92 -29.03 2.78
N GLU A 41 -3.84 -29.12 3.77
CA GLU A 41 -3.62 -29.89 5.00
C GLU A 41 -3.24 -31.35 4.72
N PHE A 42 -3.82 -31.94 3.68
CA PHE A 42 -3.45 -33.31 3.28
C PHE A 42 -2.06 -33.36 2.66
N ALA A 43 -1.71 -32.38 1.81
CA ALA A 43 -0.38 -32.25 1.22
C ALA A 43 0.71 -32.09 2.31
N ASP A 44 0.43 -31.28 3.34
CA ASP A 44 1.31 -31.06 4.48
C ASP A 44 1.52 -32.36 5.28
N ARG A 45 0.47 -33.09 5.58
CA ARG A 45 0.57 -34.41 6.24
C ARG A 45 1.38 -35.41 5.42
N CYS A 46 1.25 -35.39 4.10
CA CYS A 46 2.09 -36.23 3.24
C CYS A 46 3.58 -35.84 3.33
N ARG A 47 3.91 -34.55 3.46
CA ARG A 47 5.28 -34.07 3.68
C ARG A 47 5.81 -34.48 5.06
N GLU A 48 5.05 -34.32 6.13
CA GLU A 48 5.44 -34.75 7.47
C GLU A 48 5.73 -36.27 7.53
N LEU A 49 4.95 -37.06 6.82
CA LEU A 49 5.13 -38.51 6.75
C LEU A 49 6.42 -38.92 6.03
N GLN A 50 7.03 -38.05 5.20
CA GLN A 50 8.36 -38.33 4.58
C GLN A 50 9.51 -38.31 5.59
N GLU A 51 9.34 -37.69 6.76
CA GLU A 51 10.37 -37.51 7.79
C GLU A 51 10.35 -38.56 8.91
N LEU A 52 9.75 -39.73 8.69
CA LEU A 52 9.75 -40.82 9.66
C LEU A 52 11.18 -41.37 9.89
N GLY A 53 11.90 -40.76 10.82
CA GLY A 53 13.33 -40.93 11.05
C GLY A 53 13.79 -42.31 11.56
N SER A 54 12.90 -43.29 11.73
CA SER A 54 13.25 -44.63 12.22
C SER A 54 13.13 -45.73 11.17
N TRP A 55 12.74 -45.43 9.94
CA TRP A 55 12.53 -46.41 8.87
C TRP A 55 13.60 -46.25 7.78
N ALA A 56 14.11 -47.34 7.22
CA ALA A 56 15.15 -47.32 6.20
C ALA A 56 15.01 -48.48 5.21
N GLY A 57 15.57 -48.32 3.99
CA GLY A 57 15.60 -49.38 2.96
C GLY A 57 14.72 -49.03 1.75
N ILE A 58 14.66 -49.97 0.78
CA ILE A 58 13.97 -49.76 -0.51
C ILE A 58 12.47 -49.43 -0.30
N ALA A 59 11.83 -50.13 0.63
CA ALA A 59 10.40 -49.87 0.94
C ALA A 59 10.17 -48.46 1.50
N TYR A 60 11.10 -47.91 2.26
CA TYR A 60 11.04 -46.51 2.73
C TYR A 60 11.20 -45.52 1.58
N GLN A 61 12.10 -45.82 0.65
CA GLN A 61 12.31 -44.98 -0.55
C GLN A 61 11.05 -44.91 -1.39
N SER A 62 10.42 -46.04 -1.72
CA SER A 62 9.16 -46.06 -2.46
C SER A 62 8.02 -45.39 -1.71
N TYR A 63 7.96 -45.49 -0.40
CA TYR A 63 7.01 -44.79 0.44
C TYR A 63 7.23 -43.28 0.40
N LYS A 64 8.49 -42.83 0.50
CA LYS A 64 8.85 -41.42 0.44
C LYS A 64 8.51 -40.79 -0.93
N GLU A 65 8.79 -41.54 -2.01
CA GLU A 65 8.42 -41.10 -3.38
C GLU A 65 6.90 -40.96 -3.51
N ALA A 66 6.13 -41.98 -3.13
CA ALA A 66 4.66 -41.94 -3.20
C ALA A 66 4.04 -40.84 -2.33
N SER A 67 4.61 -40.60 -1.11
CA SER A 67 4.16 -39.50 -0.25
C SER A 67 4.51 -38.14 -0.84
N GLY A 68 5.65 -38.01 -1.53
CA GLY A 68 6.05 -36.80 -2.25
C GLY A 68 5.13 -36.50 -3.44
N GLU A 69 4.83 -37.51 -4.25
CA GLU A 69 3.89 -37.40 -5.36
C GLU A 69 2.48 -36.98 -4.85
N ALA A 70 1.98 -37.64 -3.81
CA ALA A 70 0.69 -37.31 -3.20
C ALA A 70 0.66 -35.88 -2.64
N SER A 71 1.72 -35.42 -1.99
CA SER A 71 1.84 -34.03 -1.53
C SER A 71 1.77 -33.05 -2.69
N THR A 72 2.52 -33.31 -3.78
CA THR A 72 2.56 -32.47 -4.97
C THR A 72 1.18 -32.38 -5.64
N GLU A 73 0.52 -33.55 -5.84
CA GLU A 73 -0.82 -33.59 -6.43
C GLU A 73 -1.86 -32.80 -5.62
N HIS A 74 -1.84 -32.94 -4.30
CA HIS A 74 -2.82 -32.23 -3.45
C HIS A 74 -2.53 -30.75 -3.32
N SER A 75 -1.28 -30.32 -3.32
CA SER A 75 -0.90 -28.90 -3.40
C SER A 75 -1.38 -28.26 -4.73
N ALA A 76 -1.25 -29.01 -5.82
CA ALA A 76 -1.75 -28.61 -7.12
C ALA A 76 -3.27 -28.45 -7.17
N MET A 77 -3.99 -29.41 -6.52
CA MET A 77 -5.44 -29.33 -6.37
C MET A 77 -5.85 -28.11 -5.53
N ALA A 78 -5.17 -27.85 -4.42
CA ALA A 78 -5.41 -26.68 -3.59
C ALA A 78 -5.28 -25.38 -4.41
N THR A 79 -4.20 -25.24 -5.17
CA THR A 79 -3.94 -24.08 -6.05
C THR A 79 -5.03 -23.90 -7.11
N THR A 80 -5.45 -24.99 -7.77
CA THR A 80 -6.50 -24.93 -8.80
C THR A 80 -7.84 -24.51 -8.19
N VAL A 81 -8.19 -25.07 -7.03
CA VAL A 81 -9.45 -24.77 -6.34
C VAL A 81 -9.44 -23.32 -5.83
N ARG A 82 -8.32 -22.80 -5.32
CA ARG A 82 -8.17 -21.38 -4.94
C ARG A 82 -8.37 -20.45 -6.13
N ARG A 83 -7.81 -20.77 -7.29
CA ARG A 83 -8.00 -19.97 -8.51
C ARG A 83 -9.49 -19.85 -8.89
N VAL A 84 -10.26 -20.93 -8.73
CA VAL A 84 -11.72 -20.87 -8.92
C VAL A 84 -12.36 -19.96 -7.88
N GLY A 85 -11.94 -20.07 -6.61
CA GLY A 85 -12.41 -19.19 -5.53
C GLY A 85 -12.19 -17.71 -5.87
N ARG A 86 -10.98 -17.35 -6.29
CA ARG A 86 -10.66 -15.98 -6.73
C ARG A 86 -11.55 -15.48 -7.84
N GLY A 87 -11.75 -16.29 -8.88
CA GLY A 87 -12.63 -15.90 -9.99
C GLY A 87 -14.08 -15.67 -9.55
N VAL A 88 -14.57 -16.43 -8.56
CA VAL A 88 -15.92 -16.24 -7.99
C VAL A 88 -15.96 -14.95 -7.14
N THR A 89 -14.92 -14.67 -6.34
CA THR A 89 -14.81 -13.41 -5.58
C THR A 89 -14.80 -12.21 -6.52
N ALA A 90 -13.93 -12.20 -7.53
CA ALA A 90 -13.85 -11.12 -8.51
C ALA A 90 -15.19 -10.89 -9.24
N PHE A 91 -15.91 -11.97 -9.57
CA PHE A 91 -17.26 -11.86 -10.11
C PHE A 91 -18.21 -11.16 -9.15
N ALA A 92 -18.18 -11.51 -7.85
CA ALA A 92 -19.05 -10.94 -6.84
C ALA A 92 -18.79 -9.45 -6.64
N ASP A 93 -17.52 -9.03 -6.60
CA ASP A 93 -17.12 -7.63 -6.44
C ASP A 93 -17.56 -6.81 -7.65
N THR A 94 -17.24 -7.26 -8.86
CA THR A 94 -17.70 -6.61 -10.09
C THR A 94 -19.24 -6.52 -10.15
N LEU A 95 -19.94 -7.57 -9.71
CA LEU A 95 -21.42 -7.53 -9.68
C LEU A 95 -21.96 -6.47 -8.71
N ARG A 96 -21.32 -6.25 -7.56
CA ARG A 96 -21.72 -5.18 -6.63
C ARG A 96 -21.56 -3.80 -7.26
N ASP A 97 -20.45 -3.57 -7.97
CA ASP A 97 -20.23 -2.31 -8.66
C ASP A 97 -21.25 -2.08 -9.76
N LEU A 98 -21.51 -3.09 -10.58
CA LEU A 98 -22.54 -3.03 -11.63
C LEU A 98 -23.95 -2.79 -11.08
N LEU A 99 -24.27 -3.34 -9.91
CA LEU A 99 -25.55 -3.08 -9.24
C LEU A 99 -25.65 -1.63 -8.75
N ARG A 100 -24.56 -1.07 -8.25
CA ARG A 100 -24.46 0.34 -7.83
C ARG A 100 -24.60 1.27 -9.03
N ASP A 101 -23.83 1.03 -10.08
CA ASP A 101 -23.91 1.80 -11.32
C ASP A 101 -25.31 1.78 -11.92
N HIS A 102 -26.00 0.62 -11.85
CA HIS A 102 -27.41 0.54 -12.27
C HIS A 102 -28.33 1.45 -11.44
N GLU A 103 -28.17 1.50 -10.10
CA GLU A 103 -28.97 2.36 -9.23
C GLU A 103 -28.76 3.83 -9.57
N ASP A 104 -27.52 4.24 -9.81
CA ASP A 104 -27.14 5.60 -10.21
C ASP A 104 -27.75 5.98 -11.57
N LEU A 105 -27.68 5.11 -12.56
CA LEU A 105 -28.30 5.34 -13.87
C LEU A 105 -29.83 5.43 -13.78
N VAL A 106 -30.47 4.63 -12.94
CA VAL A 106 -31.93 4.70 -12.71
C VAL A 106 -32.30 6.04 -12.06
N GLU A 107 -31.51 6.53 -11.12
CA GLU A 107 -31.74 7.84 -10.50
C GLU A 107 -31.50 8.99 -11.48
N CYS A 108 -30.43 8.94 -12.27
CA CYS A 108 -30.15 9.89 -13.34
C CYS A 108 -31.35 9.95 -14.32
N LYS A 109 -31.81 8.81 -14.79
CA LYS A 109 -33.00 8.73 -15.67
C LYS A 109 -34.21 9.38 -15.06
N ARG A 110 -34.50 9.14 -13.79
CA ARG A 110 -35.63 9.76 -13.08
C ARG A 110 -35.51 11.28 -13.08
N GLY A 111 -34.33 11.82 -12.78
CA GLY A 111 -34.05 13.25 -12.82
C GLY A 111 -34.26 13.86 -14.21
N LEU A 112 -33.86 13.18 -15.28
CA LEU A 112 -34.09 13.61 -16.66
C LEU A 112 -35.57 13.57 -17.03
N ASP A 113 -36.31 12.54 -16.63
CA ASP A 113 -37.76 12.44 -16.87
C ASP A 113 -38.54 13.54 -16.13
N ASP A 114 -38.13 13.92 -14.91
CA ASP A 114 -38.69 15.03 -14.16
C ASP A 114 -38.43 16.38 -14.86
N ARG A 115 -37.18 16.62 -15.30
CA ARG A 115 -36.81 17.82 -16.09
C ARG A 115 -37.61 17.93 -17.40
N ARG A 116 -37.77 16.79 -18.08
CA ARG A 116 -38.59 16.69 -19.30
C ARG A 116 -40.05 17.02 -19.02
N THR A 117 -40.62 16.50 -17.94
CA THR A 117 -42.00 16.75 -17.53
C THR A 117 -42.21 18.22 -17.17
N ALA A 118 -41.27 18.82 -16.46
CA ALA A 118 -41.28 20.25 -16.13
C ALA A 118 -41.25 21.13 -17.42
N LEU A 119 -40.36 20.80 -18.36
CA LEU A 119 -40.28 21.50 -19.63
C LEU A 119 -41.61 21.45 -20.41
N ILE A 120 -42.25 20.28 -20.47
CA ILE A 120 -43.56 20.11 -21.10
C ILE A 120 -44.62 20.98 -20.41
N ALA A 121 -44.62 21.02 -19.08
CA ALA A 121 -45.57 21.84 -18.31
C ALA A 121 -45.37 23.34 -18.56
N ASP A 122 -44.10 23.80 -18.57
CA ASP A 122 -43.75 25.20 -18.83
C ASP A 122 -44.20 25.65 -20.23
N ILE A 123 -43.92 24.83 -21.25
CA ILE A 123 -44.34 25.08 -22.63
C ILE A 123 -45.88 25.17 -22.72
N ASN A 124 -46.60 24.26 -22.07
CA ASN A 124 -48.06 24.24 -22.09
C ASN A 124 -48.70 25.42 -21.32
N ALA A 125 -48.00 25.95 -20.32
CA ALA A 125 -48.46 27.12 -19.56
C ALA A 125 -48.22 28.44 -20.28
N ALA A 126 -47.28 28.51 -21.21
CA ALA A 126 -46.90 29.69 -21.96
C ALA A 126 -47.89 29.95 -23.13
N THR A 127 -48.96 30.67 -22.87
CA THR A 127 -50.01 30.97 -23.87
C THR A 127 -49.61 32.06 -24.89
N GLU A 128 -48.69 32.96 -24.53
CA GLU A 128 -48.11 34.01 -25.39
C GLU A 128 -46.60 34.13 -25.11
N ALA A 129 -45.84 33.11 -25.52
CA ALA A 129 -44.39 33.07 -25.30
C ALA A 129 -43.67 34.12 -26.17
N THR A 130 -42.74 34.84 -25.55
CA THR A 130 -41.80 35.73 -26.23
C THR A 130 -40.73 34.93 -26.99
N ASP A 131 -40.06 35.58 -27.97
CA ASP A 131 -38.98 34.95 -28.72
C ASP A 131 -37.84 34.43 -27.80
N ASN A 132 -37.55 35.14 -26.70
CA ASN A 132 -36.57 34.74 -25.71
C ASN A 132 -37.00 33.49 -24.91
N GLU A 133 -38.27 33.39 -24.52
CA GLU A 133 -38.82 32.20 -23.86
C GLU A 133 -38.82 30.99 -24.79
N ILE A 134 -39.15 31.19 -26.06
CA ILE A 134 -39.08 30.13 -27.08
C ILE A 134 -37.65 29.66 -27.28
N ALA A 135 -36.66 30.57 -27.28
CA ALA A 135 -35.25 30.24 -27.36
C ALA A 135 -34.79 29.40 -26.14
N ALA A 136 -35.16 29.81 -24.93
CA ALA A 136 -34.86 29.09 -23.70
C ALA A 136 -35.50 27.69 -23.65
N PHE A 137 -36.74 27.52 -24.13
CA PHE A 137 -37.37 26.20 -24.22
C PHE A 137 -36.64 25.27 -25.21
N ARG A 138 -36.17 25.83 -26.34
CA ARG A 138 -35.38 25.05 -27.31
C ARG A 138 -34.02 24.61 -26.75
N GLU A 139 -33.34 25.50 -26.04
CA GLU A 139 -32.09 25.23 -25.38
C GLU A 139 -32.24 24.05 -24.38
N ARG A 140 -33.21 24.14 -23.46
CA ARG A 140 -33.53 23.05 -22.51
C ARG A 140 -33.91 21.74 -23.21
N ALA A 141 -34.57 21.77 -24.35
CA ALA A 141 -34.90 20.57 -25.13
C ALA A 141 -33.65 19.94 -25.80
N VAL A 142 -32.69 20.80 -26.21
CA VAL A 142 -31.41 20.33 -26.76
C VAL A 142 -30.55 19.68 -25.66
N GLU A 143 -30.42 20.34 -24.50
CA GLU A 143 -29.73 19.79 -23.33
C GLU A 143 -30.29 18.41 -22.93
N LEU A 144 -31.61 18.32 -22.76
CA LEU A 144 -32.26 17.05 -22.45
C LEU A 144 -31.97 15.96 -23.50
N ARG A 145 -31.82 16.33 -24.77
CA ARG A 145 -31.49 15.36 -25.83
C ARG A 145 -30.07 14.84 -25.68
N ILE A 146 -29.13 15.70 -25.34
CA ILE A 146 -27.74 15.35 -25.08
C ILE A 146 -27.67 14.41 -23.86
N ASP A 147 -28.27 14.83 -22.74
CA ASP A 147 -28.26 14.08 -21.49
C ASP A 147 -28.88 12.66 -21.66
N TYR A 148 -30.00 12.55 -22.38
CA TYR A 148 -30.58 11.24 -22.71
C TYR A 148 -29.67 10.38 -23.61
N SER A 149 -28.92 10.99 -24.53
CA SER A 149 -27.97 10.27 -25.38
C SER A 149 -26.80 9.73 -24.56
N GLU A 150 -26.30 10.50 -23.60
CA GLU A 150 -25.27 10.09 -22.65
C GLU A 150 -25.76 8.95 -21.77
N LEU A 151 -26.98 9.06 -21.24
CA LEU A 151 -27.60 7.99 -20.46
C LEU A 151 -27.75 6.67 -21.24
N VAL A 152 -28.10 6.73 -22.54
CA VAL A 152 -28.17 5.53 -23.40
C VAL A 152 -26.78 4.91 -23.58
N THR A 153 -25.76 5.74 -23.76
CA THR A 153 -24.38 5.25 -23.90
C THR A 153 -23.89 4.58 -22.62
N ALA A 154 -24.21 5.15 -21.46
CA ALA A 154 -23.85 4.59 -20.16
C ALA A 154 -24.61 3.28 -19.85
N ASP A 155 -25.88 3.17 -20.25
CA ASP A 155 -26.64 1.91 -20.15
C ASP A 155 -26.05 0.82 -21.05
N ASP A 156 -25.68 1.15 -22.29
CA ASP A 156 -25.04 0.20 -23.22
C ASP A 156 -23.70 -0.29 -22.66
N ASP A 157 -22.91 0.60 -22.03
CA ASP A 157 -21.66 0.24 -21.36
C ASP A 157 -21.90 -0.68 -20.14
N LEU A 158 -22.84 -0.35 -19.27
CA LEU A 158 -23.25 -1.20 -18.17
C LEU A 158 -23.63 -2.62 -18.65
N GLN A 159 -24.45 -2.73 -19.69
CA GLN A 159 -24.87 -4.02 -20.22
C GLN A 159 -23.72 -4.81 -20.85
N ARG A 160 -22.73 -4.13 -21.41
CA ARG A 160 -21.51 -4.77 -21.90
C ARG A 160 -20.71 -5.36 -20.74
N ARG A 161 -20.41 -4.57 -19.70
CA ARG A 161 -19.67 -5.00 -18.52
C ARG A 161 -20.34 -6.16 -17.79
N VAL A 162 -21.67 -6.20 -17.74
CA VAL A 162 -22.42 -7.35 -17.19
C VAL A 162 -22.10 -8.62 -17.98
N ARG A 163 -22.15 -8.58 -19.31
CA ARG A 163 -21.84 -9.76 -20.16
C ARG A 163 -20.39 -10.20 -20.03
N ASP A 164 -19.47 -9.24 -19.90
CA ASP A 164 -18.04 -9.53 -19.75
C ASP A 164 -17.79 -10.23 -18.40
N ASN A 165 -18.39 -9.76 -17.30
CA ASN A 165 -18.31 -10.38 -15.99
C ASN A 165 -18.87 -11.82 -15.98
N GLU A 166 -20.04 -12.05 -16.58
CA GLU A 166 -20.61 -13.40 -16.72
C GLU A 166 -19.69 -14.33 -17.56
N THR A 167 -19.03 -13.78 -18.56
CA THR A 167 -18.13 -14.54 -19.44
C THR A 167 -16.86 -14.95 -18.70
N LEU A 168 -16.28 -14.04 -17.92
CA LEU A 168 -15.13 -14.33 -17.06
C LEU A 168 -15.44 -15.44 -16.04
N LEU A 169 -16.56 -15.36 -15.35
CA LEU A 169 -16.98 -16.42 -14.42
C LEU A 169 -17.12 -17.78 -15.10
N ARG A 170 -17.73 -17.81 -16.30
CA ARG A 170 -17.86 -19.05 -17.08
C ARG A 170 -16.50 -19.63 -17.46
N GLN A 171 -15.54 -18.79 -17.88
CA GLN A 171 -14.18 -19.22 -18.21
C GLN A 171 -13.45 -19.81 -17.00
N VAL A 172 -13.60 -19.21 -15.82
CA VAL A 172 -13.03 -19.71 -14.56
C VAL A 172 -13.50 -21.14 -14.28
N PHE A 173 -14.80 -21.41 -14.38
CA PHE A 173 -15.33 -22.77 -14.18
C PHE A 173 -14.95 -23.73 -15.31
N GLN A 174 -14.88 -23.28 -16.55
CA GLN A 174 -14.46 -24.12 -17.69
C GLN A 174 -12.98 -24.53 -17.57
N ALA A 175 -12.12 -23.65 -17.07
CA ALA A 175 -10.72 -23.96 -16.80
C ALA A 175 -10.52 -25.00 -15.67
N ALA A 176 -11.55 -25.28 -14.90
CA ALA A 176 -11.56 -26.27 -13.80
C ALA A 176 -12.40 -27.53 -14.11
N ASP A 177 -12.93 -27.67 -15.32
CA ASP A 177 -14.01 -28.63 -15.63
C ASP A 177 -13.56 -30.09 -15.71
N THR A 178 -12.25 -30.37 -15.72
CA THR A 178 -11.77 -31.76 -15.68
C THR A 178 -10.62 -31.96 -14.70
N LEU A 179 -10.83 -32.88 -13.74
CA LEU A 179 -9.75 -33.39 -12.88
C LEU A 179 -8.53 -33.91 -13.69
N PRO A 180 -8.71 -34.57 -14.86
CA PRO A 180 -7.60 -34.92 -15.76
C PRO A 180 -6.85 -33.72 -16.36
N GLU A 181 -7.49 -32.60 -16.66
CA GLU A 181 -6.83 -31.38 -17.13
C GLU A 181 -6.12 -30.64 -16.00
N ALA A 182 -6.69 -30.63 -14.78
CA ALA A 182 -6.01 -30.14 -13.58
C ALA A 182 -4.80 -31.03 -13.20
N LEU A 183 -4.87 -32.33 -13.45
CA LEU A 183 -3.79 -33.30 -13.21
C LEU A 183 -2.82 -33.44 -14.40
N SER A 184 -3.24 -33.16 -15.64
CA SER A 184 -2.40 -33.23 -16.83
C SER A 184 -1.56 -31.97 -17.09
N SER A 185 -1.87 -30.88 -16.41
CA SER A 185 -1.02 -29.69 -16.31
C SER A 185 -0.20 -29.77 -15.02
N ASP A 186 0.79 -30.63 -14.96
CA ASP A 186 1.80 -30.75 -13.90
C ASP A 186 1.57 -29.83 -12.68
N GLY A 187 0.53 -30.13 -11.86
CA GLY A 187 0.28 -29.44 -10.61
C GLY A 187 -0.43 -28.08 -10.69
N GLY A 188 -1.09 -27.75 -11.79
CA GLY A 188 -1.91 -26.52 -11.89
C GLY A 188 -1.11 -25.24 -12.16
N ILE A 189 0.22 -25.31 -12.25
CA ILE A 189 1.07 -24.21 -12.69
C ILE A 189 1.11 -24.23 -14.21
N PRO A 190 0.75 -23.13 -14.91
CA PRO A 190 0.86 -23.05 -16.34
C PRO A 190 2.32 -23.35 -16.79
N PRO A 191 2.56 -24.23 -17.77
CA PRO A 191 3.93 -24.51 -18.26
C PRO A 191 4.70 -23.25 -18.66
N MET A 192 3.99 -22.21 -19.09
CA MET A 192 4.54 -20.90 -19.38
C MET A 192 5.10 -20.22 -18.13
N ALA A 193 4.39 -20.24 -17.03
CA ALA A 193 4.83 -19.66 -15.75
C ALA A 193 6.03 -20.43 -15.19
N GLU A 194 5.99 -21.76 -15.21
CA GLU A 194 7.11 -22.60 -14.81
C GLU A 194 8.35 -22.35 -15.68
N SER A 195 8.18 -22.31 -16.99
CA SER A 195 9.27 -22.00 -17.93
C SER A 195 9.86 -20.61 -17.68
N ALA A 196 9.04 -19.61 -17.38
CA ALA A 196 9.49 -18.26 -17.06
C ALA A 196 10.28 -18.24 -15.74
N MET A 197 9.77 -18.88 -14.69
CA MET A 197 10.41 -18.94 -13.38
C MET A 197 11.69 -19.79 -13.34
N ASN A 198 11.91 -20.67 -14.30
CA ASN A 198 13.15 -21.44 -14.47
C ASN A 198 14.24 -20.68 -15.25
N ARG A 199 13.95 -19.47 -15.77
CA ARG A 199 14.97 -18.64 -16.43
C ARG A 199 15.92 -18.02 -15.39
N PRO A 200 17.20 -17.80 -15.75
CA PRO A 200 18.13 -17.06 -14.90
C PRO A 200 17.59 -15.67 -14.54
N GLY A 201 17.77 -15.26 -13.33
CA GLY A 201 17.31 -13.96 -12.82
C GLY A 201 15.89 -13.98 -12.25
N ALA A 202 15.16 -15.09 -12.28
CA ALA A 202 13.85 -15.17 -11.63
C ALA A 202 13.95 -14.95 -10.12
N PRO A 203 12.98 -14.26 -9.49
CA PRO A 203 13.01 -13.96 -8.05
C PRO A 203 13.05 -15.24 -7.20
N GLY A 204 13.76 -15.20 -6.07
CA GLY A 204 13.97 -16.34 -5.18
C GLY A 204 15.04 -17.34 -5.64
N SER A 205 15.81 -17.04 -6.69
CA SER A 205 16.94 -17.86 -7.16
C SER A 205 18.30 -17.40 -6.64
N GLY A 206 18.34 -16.40 -5.73
CA GLY A 206 19.55 -15.69 -5.31
C GLY A 206 20.03 -14.66 -6.34
N ALA A 207 19.18 -14.27 -7.26
CA ALA A 207 19.42 -13.21 -8.23
C ALA A 207 19.46 -11.83 -7.55
N THR A 208 20.29 -10.92 -8.09
CA THR A 208 20.29 -9.52 -7.64
C THR A 208 19.03 -8.80 -8.15
N PRO A 209 18.63 -7.65 -7.54
CA PRO A 209 17.49 -6.86 -8.02
C PRO A 209 17.57 -6.50 -9.51
N GLU A 210 18.77 -6.17 -10.04
CA GLU A 210 18.97 -5.86 -11.46
C GLU A 210 18.86 -7.12 -12.35
N GLU A 211 19.17 -8.30 -11.82
CA GLU A 211 18.95 -9.56 -12.53
C GLU A 211 17.48 -9.90 -12.60
N VAL A 212 16.75 -9.65 -11.51
CA VAL A 212 15.29 -9.81 -11.43
C VAL A 212 14.59 -8.85 -12.39
N GLN A 213 14.98 -7.58 -12.41
CA GLN A 213 14.45 -6.59 -13.34
C GLN A 213 14.67 -7.00 -14.80
N ARG A 214 15.90 -7.42 -15.18
CA ARG A 214 16.18 -7.90 -16.54
C ARG A 214 15.39 -9.16 -16.90
N TRP A 215 15.19 -10.06 -15.94
CA TRP A 215 14.33 -11.22 -16.11
C TRP A 215 12.90 -10.79 -16.40
N TRP A 216 12.35 -9.85 -15.62
CA TRP A 216 10.99 -9.34 -15.79
C TRP A 216 10.79 -8.68 -17.17
N ASP A 217 11.76 -7.89 -17.63
CA ASP A 217 11.73 -7.26 -18.94
C ASP A 217 11.79 -8.26 -20.10
N SER A 218 12.39 -9.42 -19.86
CA SER A 218 12.44 -10.50 -20.85
C SER A 218 11.12 -11.24 -21.03
N LEU A 219 10.15 -11.06 -20.12
CA LEU A 219 8.87 -11.72 -20.14
C LEU A 219 7.87 -11.00 -21.06
N THR A 220 7.10 -11.80 -21.80
CA THR A 220 5.89 -11.30 -22.46
C THR A 220 4.79 -10.98 -21.45
N GLU A 221 3.82 -10.15 -21.81
CA GLU A 221 2.67 -9.81 -20.96
C GLU A 221 1.95 -11.07 -20.44
N ALA A 222 1.70 -12.05 -21.29
CA ALA A 222 1.08 -13.31 -20.89
C ALA A 222 1.94 -14.13 -19.91
N GLU A 223 3.27 -14.07 -20.03
CA GLU A 223 4.18 -14.70 -19.05
C GLU A 223 4.16 -13.95 -17.72
N ARG A 224 4.12 -12.62 -17.72
CA ARG A 224 3.99 -11.79 -16.52
C ARG A 224 2.69 -12.10 -15.75
N GLU A 225 1.57 -12.11 -16.44
CA GLU A 225 0.28 -12.50 -15.86
C GLU A 225 0.33 -13.93 -15.28
N ALA A 226 0.93 -14.86 -16.03
CA ALA A 226 1.03 -16.25 -15.61
C ALA A 226 1.91 -16.43 -14.35
N VAL A 227 3.04 -15.73 -14.23
CA VAL A 227 3.91 -15.84 -13.04
C VAL A 227 3.31 -15.14 -11.83
N ILE A 228 2.62 -14.01 -11.99
CA ILE A 228 1.87 -13.35 -10.89
C ILE A 228 0.81 -14.30 -10.34
N ALA A 229 0.04 -14.93 -11.20
CA ALA A 229 -1.03 -15.82 -10.79
C ALA A 229 -0.53 -17.15 -10.17
N ALA A 230 0.61 -17.66 -10.63
CA ALA A 230 1.12 -18.97 -10.24
C ALA A 230 2.12 -18.92 -9.07
N TYR A 231 2.84 -17.80 -8.92
CA TYR A 231 3.90 -17.63 -7.91
C TYR A 231 3.78 -16.30 -7.16
N PRO A 232 2.59 -15.95 -6.63
CA PRO A 232 2.37 -14.64 -6.03
C PRO A 232 3.33 -14.35 -4.86
N GLU A 233 3.72 -15.35 -4.06
CA GLU A 233 4.66 -15.17 -2.95
C GLU A 233 6.05 -14.73 -3.43
N ARG A 234 6.51 -15.28 -4.57
CA ARG A 234 7.82 -14.94 -5.12
C ARG A 234 7.80 -13.59 -5.85
N ILE A 235 6.69 -13.28 -6.53
CA ILE A 235 6.54 -12.01 -7.24
C ILE A 235 6.29 -10.88 -6.23
N GLY A 236 5.42 -11.08 -5.24
CA GLY A 236 5.08 -10.06 -4.24
C GLY A 236 6.26 -9.62 -3.36
N GLN A 237 7.28 -10.48 -3.21
CA GLN A 237 8.48 -10.19 -2.41
C GLN A 237 9.74 -10.00 -3.26
N GLY A 238 9.64 -10.01 -4.59
CA GLY A 238 10.79 -9.94 -5.49
C GLY A 238 11.33 -8.53 -5.63
N ASP A 239 12.51 -8.25 -5.06
CA ASP A 239 13.19 -6.98 -5.24
C ASP A 239 13.68 -6.83 -6.69
N GLY A 240 13.55 -5.62 -7.25
CA GLY A 240 13.78 -5.33 -8.67
C GLY A 240 12.56 -5.54 -9.57
N LEU A 241 11.43 -6.00 -9.05
CA LEU A 241 10.16 -6.05 -9.78
C LEU A 241 9.43 -4.71 -9.72
N PRO A 242 8.68 -4.34 -10.79
CA PRO A 242 7.80 -3.18 -10.74
C PRO A 242 6.80 -3.26 -9.59
N ALA A 243 6.54 -2.12 -8.95
CA ALA A 243 5.63 -2.04 -7.82
C ALA A 243 4.21 -2.51 -8.17
N GLY A 244 3.74 -2.21 -9.38
CA GLY A 244 2.44 -2.69 -9.87
C GLY A 244 2.37 -4.21 -10.01
N ALA A 245 3.48 -4.89 -10.33
CA ALA A 245 3.51 -6.36 -10.37
C ALA A 245 3.50 -6.96 -8.97
N ARG A 246 4.24 -6.35 -8.02
CA ARG A 246 4.22 -6.75 -6.60
C ARG A 246 2.85 -6.54 -5.98
N ASP A 247 2.20 -5.40 -6.25
CA ASP A 247 0.84 -5.10 -5.79
C ASP A 247 -0.16 -6.15 -6.24
N GLN A 248 -0.19 -6.47 -7.54
CA GLN A 248 -1.07 -7.50 -8.06
C GLN A 248 -0.86 -8.86 -7.36
N ALA A 249 0.39 -9.27 -7.17
CA ALA A 249 0.72 -10.52 -6.50
C ALA A 249 0.32 -10.51 -5.00
N ASN A 250 0.64 -9.42 -4.30
CA ASN A 250 0.34 -9.29 -2.88
C ASN A 250 -1.16 -9.16 -2.60
N ARG A 251 -1.93 -8.49 -3.47
CA ARG A 251 -3.41 -8.47 -3.37
C ARG A 251 -4.00 -9.87 -3.57
N VAL A 252 -3.43 -10.69 -4.44
CA VAL A 252 -3.82 -12.11 -4.56
C VAL A 252 -3.61 -12.86 -3.25
N LEU A 253 -2.45 -12.68 -2.59
CA LEU A 253 -2.16 -13.31 -1.31
C LEU A 253 -3.08 -12.79 -0.19
N LEU A 254 -3.32 -11.48 -0.15
CA LEU A 254 -4.21 -10.85 0.80
C LEU A 254 -5.64 -11.41 0.70
N ASP A 255 -6.18 -11.49 -0.50
CA ASP A 255 -7.54 -12.01 -0.74
C ASP A 255 -7.64 -13.49 -0.36
N ASP A 256 -6.64 -14.31 -0.72
CA ASP A 256 -6.58 -15.72 -0.35
C ASP A 256 -6.52 -15.89 1.18
N ASP A 257 -5.70 -15.10 1.88
CA ASP A 257 -5.59 -15.15 3.34
C ASP A 257 -6.87 -14.71 4.03
N LEU A 258 -7.47 -13.60 3.62
CA LEU A 258 -8.75 -13.13 4.17
C LEU A 258 -9.83 -14.20 4.05
N ALA A 259 -9.98 -14.80 2.87
CA ALA A 259 -11.00 -15.82 2.64
C ALA A 259 -10.71 -17.11 3.41
N ARG A 260 -9.48 -17.60 3.36
CA ARG A 260 -9.05 -18.85 4.01
C ARG A 260 -9.15 -18.76 5.54
N LEU A 261 -8.62 -17.66 6.11
CA LEU A 261 -8.56 -17.50 7.57
C LEU A 261 -9.93 -17.15 8.15
N ALA A 262 -10.78 -16.39 7.45
CA ALA A 262 -12.15 -16.15 7.86
C ALA A 262 -12.98 -17.45 7.91
N ALA A 263 -12.82 -18.34 6.92
CA ALA A 263 -13.47 -19.64 6.93
C ALA A 263 -13.04 -20.50 8.15
N LYS A 264 -11.74 -20.49 8.50
CA LYS A 264 -11.23 -21.19 9.69
C LYS A 264 -11.73 -20.58 11.00
N ASP A 265 -11.90 -19.25 11.06
CA ASP A 265 -12.46 -18.58 12.25
C ASP A 265 -13.95 -18.93 12.44
N GLU A 266 -14.73 -18.94 11.35
CA GLU A 266 -16.13 -19.34 11.36
C GLU A 266 -16.31 -20.80 11.79
N ASP A 267 -15.47 -21.71 11.31
CA ASP A 267 -15.49 -23.12 11.69
C ASP A 267 -14.89 -23.38 13.10
N GLY A 268 -14.30 -22.37 13.75
CA GLY A 268 -13.67 -22.48 15.06
C GLY A 268 -12.37 -23.29 15.05
N THR A 269 -11.75 -23.46 13.88
CA THR A 269 -10.49 -24.22 13.70
C THR A 269 -9.25 -23.35 13.61
N ILE A 270 -9.42 -22.01 13.62
CA ILE A 270 -8.34 -21.04 13.50
C ILE A 270 -7.38 -21.11 14.71
N SER A 271 -6.10 -21.21 14.45
CA SER A 271 -5.05 -21.17 15.48
C SER A 271 -4.81 -19.72 15.99
N PRO A 272 -4.11 -19.55 17.14
CA PRO A 272 -3.77 -18.20 17.62
C PRO A 272 -2.93 -17.38 16.63
N LEU A 273 -1.98 -18.01 15.93
CA LEU A 273 -1.18 -17.34 14.89
C LEU A 273 -2.05 -16.93 13.69
N GLU A 274 -2.88 -17.84 13.20
CA GLU A 274 -3.77 -17.55 12.07
C GLU A 274 -4.78 -16.44 12.39
N ARG A 275 -5.20 -16.32 13.66
CA ARG A 275 -6.06 -15.20 14.08
C ARG A 275 -5.34 -13.86 14.05
N LYS A 276 -4.03 -13.82 14.41
CA LYS A 276 -3.20 -12.63 14.20
C LYS A 276 -3.08 -12.32 12.72
N MET A 277 -2.77 -13.33 11.89
CA MET A 277 -2.67 -13.16 10.43
C MET A 277 -3.99 -12.61 9.83
N LEU A 278 -5.14 -13.09 10.27
CA LEU A 278 -6.45 -12.57 9.81
C LEU A 278 -6.64 -11.09 10.20
N ALA A 279 -6.26 -10.72 11.41
CA ALA A 279 -6.31 -9.33 11.85
C ALA A 279 -5.38 -8.45 11.01
N ASN A 280 -4.15 -8.90 10.77
CA ASN A 280 -3.15 -8.24 9.93
C ASN A 280 -3.65 -8.07 8.49
N ALA A 281 -4.21 -9.11 7.89
CA ALA A 281 -4.81 -9.05 6.56
C ALA A 281 -5.97 -8.03 6.51
N GLY A 282 -6.80 -7.98 7.56
CA GLY A 282 -7.83 -6.97 7.70
C GLY A 282 -7.29 -5.54 7.68
N GLN A 283 -6.19 -5.27 8.41
CA GLN A 283 -5.54 -3.97 8.44
C GLN A 283 -4.96 -3.57 7.07
N ALA A 284 -4.28 -4.50 6.39
CA ALA A 284 -3.76 -4.25 5.05
C ALA A 284 -4.87 -3.93 4.04
N ARG A 285 -5.99 -4.68 4.08
CA ARG A 285 -7.17 -4.40 3.24
C ARG A 285 -7.74 -3.00 3.51
N ASP A 286 -7.93 -2.65 4.79
CA ASP A 286 -8.53 -1.37 5.17
C ASP A 286 -7.60 -0.19 4.82
N ALA A 287 -6.28 -0.35 4.98
CA ALA A 287 -5.28 0.62 4.55
C ALA A 287 -5.32 0.86 3.03
N LEU A 288 -5.37 -0.21 2.24
CA LEU A 288 -5.50 -0.11 0.77
C LEU A 288 -6.81 0.56 0.37
N ALA A 289 -7.92 0.21 1.02
CA ALA A 289 -9.22 0.83 0.73
C ALA A 289 -9.21 2.34 1.02
N ASN A 290 -8.53 2.79 2.10
CA ASN A 290 -8.36 4.21 2.40
C ASN A 290 -7.50 4.90 1.31
N ALA A 291 -6.37 4.29 0.93
CA ALA A 291 -5.48 4.83 -0.09
C ALA A 291 -6.15 4.87 -1.48
N ASP A 292 -6.91 3.83 -1.86
CA ASP A 292 -7.65 3.78 -3.12
C ASP A 292 -8.81 4.81 -3.18
N ALA A 293 -9.37 5.16 -2.03
CA ALA A 293 -10.41 6.17 -1.91
C ALA A 293 -9.88 7.61 -1.86
N TYR A 294 -8.58 7.78 -1.54
CA TYR A 294 -7.95 9.09 -1.40
C TYR A 294 -7.88 9.81 -2.75
N THR A 295 -8.04 11.13 -2.71
CA THR A 295 -8.02 11.99 -3.90
C THR A 295 -6.87 12.98 -3.77
N ASP A 296 -6.12 13.21 -4.85
CA ASP A 296 -5.03 14.18 -4.87
C ASP A 296 -5.54 15.58 -4.49
N PRO A 297 -4.88 16.28 -3.58
CA PRO A 297 -5.36 17.56 -3.07
C PRO A 297 -5.35 18.68 -4.12
N LEU A 298 -4.51 18.58 -5.15
CA LEU A 298 -4.38 19.58 -6.21
C LEU A 298 -5.16 19.22 -7.48
N ASP A 299 -5.52 17.94 -7.64
CA ASP A 299 -6.28 17.43 -8.79
C ASP A 299 -7.38 16.47 -8.32
N PRO A 300 -8.63 16.96 -8.15
CA PRO A 300 -9.74 16.14 -7.68
C PRO A 300 -10.11 14.94 -8.59
N ASP A 301 -9.63 14.94 -9.84
CA ASP A 301 -9.85 13.85 -10.79
C ASP A 301 -8.77 12.77 -10.69
N LEU A 302 -7.67 13.06 -9.97
CA LEU A 302 -6.54 12.13 -9.75
C LEU A 302 -6.71 11.39 -8.42
N LYS A 303 -6.76 10.07 -8.49
CA LYS A 303 -6.65 9.18 -7.34
C LYS A 303 -5.27 8.53 -7.36
N PRO A 304 -4.40 8.83 -6.39
CA PRO A 304 -3.07 8.23 -6.32
C PRO A 304 -3.11 6.70 -6.25
N GLY A 305 -4.12 6.17 -5.54
CA GLY A 305 -4.27 4.73 -5.31
C GLY A 305 -3.33 4.19 -4.26
N GLY A 306 -3.63 2.98 -3.79
CA GLY A 306 -2.82 2.22 -2.85
C GLY A 306 -2.02 1.11 -3.56
N VAL A 307 -0.78 0.90 -3.15
CA VAL A 307 0.10 -0.17 -3.65
C VAL A 307 0.51 -1.06 -2.49
N LEU A 308 0.18 -2.34 -2.53
CA LEU A 308 0.65 -3.34 -1.56
C LEU A 308 2.00 -3.90 -2.00
N TRP A 309 3.07 -3.19 -1.65
CA TRP A 309 4.42 -3.48 -2.12
C TRP A 309 5.05 -4.70 -1.42
N LEU A 310 4.71 -4.96 -0.15
CA LEU A 310 5.13 -6.10 0.64
C LEU A 310 3.96 -6.63 1.47
N TYR A 311 3.79 -7.95 1.53
CA TYR A 311 2.78 -8.61 2.34
C TYR A 311 3.26 -9.96 2.84
N ASP A 312 3.41 -10.10 4.16
CA ASP A 312 3.74 -11.36 4.85
C ASP A 312 3.18 -11.32 6.28
N PRO A 313 1.89 -11.67 6.47
CA PRO A 313 1.21 -11.54 7.77
C PRO A 313 1.70 -12.56 8.81
N ALA A 314 2.47 -13.57 8.42
CA ALA A 314 2.98 -14.62 9.31
C ALA A 314 4.39 -14.32 9.85
N ALA A 315 5.10 -13.38 9.24
CA ALA A 315 6.46 -13.04 9.66
C ALA A 315 6.52 -12.69 11.15
N TYR A 316 7.66 -12.93 11.78
CA TYR A 316 7.94 -12.56 13.17
C TYR A 316 6.85 -13.01 14.16
N GLU A 317 6.48 -14.31 14.07
CA GLU A 317 5.44 -14.93 14.92
C GLU A 317 4.07 -14.23 14.87
N GLY A 318 3.77 -13.60 13.71
CA GLY A 318 2.51 -12.94 13.43
C GLY A 318 2.49 -11.44 13.72
N ASP A 319 3.64 -10.80 14.01
CA ASP A 319 3.74 -9.34 14.01
C ASP A 319 3.71 -8.81 12.58
N GLY A 320 4.13 -9.64 11.61
CA GLY A 320 3.95 -9.44 10.19
C GLY A 320 4.97 -8.49 9.54
N ARG A 321 5.04 -8.56 8.20
CA ARG A 321 5.75 -7.57 7.38
C ARG A 321 4.80 -7.01 6.35
N VAL A 322 4.84 -5.71 6.16
CA VAL A 322 3.97 -5.03 5.19
C VAL A 322 4.62 -3.75 4.69
N ALA A 323 4.38 -3.43 3.42
CA ALA A 323 4.62 -2.09 2.92
C ALA A 323 3.44 -1.66 2.04
N VAL A 324 2.87 -0.50 2.37
CA VAL A 324 1.76 0.11 1.65
C VAL A 324 2.18 1.50 1.20
N ALA A 325 2.06 1.74 -0.10
CA ALA A 325 2.32 3.06 -0.65
C ALA A 325 1.03 3.75 -1.09
N VAL A 326 1.07 5.07 -1.09
CA VAL A 326 0.10 5.99 -1.68
C VAL A 326 0.77 6.67 -2.85
N GLY A 327 0.26 6.49 -4.05
CA GLY A 327 0.86 6.99 -5.29
C GLY A 327 1.55 5.90 -6.12
N ASP A 328 1.97 6.26 -7.32
CA ASP A 328 2.57 5.37 -8.30
C ASP A 328 4.09 5.25 -8.10
N LEU A 329 4.54 4.22 -7.39
CA LEU A 329 5.97 3.96 -7.15
C LEU A 329 6.77 3.69 -8.44
N ASP A 330 6.11 3.24 -9.51
CA ASP A 330 6.79 2.92 -10.76
C ASP A 330 7.11 4.17 -11.59
N HIS A 331 6.37 5.30 -11.37
CA HIS A 331 6.50 6.50 -12.21
C HIS A 331 6.58 7.82 -11.44
N ALA A 332 6.46 7.80 -10.10
CA ALA A 332 6.59 9.03 -9.31
C ALA A 332 7.98 9.63 -9.44
N THR A 333 8.06 10.96 -9.57
CA THR A 333 9.31 11.70 -9.58
C THR A 333 9.99 11.64 -8.21
N ASP A 334 9.18 11.80 -7.16
CA ASP A 334 9.63 11.83 -5.78
C ASP A 334 9.02 10.69 -4.98
N VAL A 335 9.87 9.94 -4.29
CA VAL A 335 9.46 8.77 -3.50
C VAL A 335 9.99 8.89 -2.08
N ALA A 336 9.10 8.76 -1.09
CA ALA A 336 9.49 8.64 0.31
C ALA A 336 9.24 7.21 0.83
N VAL A 337 10.23 6.64 1.51
CA VAL A 337 10.14 5.35 2.22
C VAL A 337 10.23 5.62 3.71
N PHE A 338 9.13 5.39 4.43
CA PHE A 338 9.02 5.64 5.87
C PHE A 338 9.19 4.35 6.67
N THR A 339 10.14 4.34 7.59
CA THR A 339 10.45 3.22 8.50
C THR A 339 10.01 3.58 9.92
N PRO A 340 9.07 2.84 10.53
CA PRO A 340 8.52 3.11 11.85
C PRO A 340 9.45 2.67 13.00
N GLY A 341 9.13 3.08 14.23
CA GLY A 341 9.86 2.74 15.43
C GLY A 341 9.34 1.51 16.18
N ILE A 342 9.64 1.47 17.50
CA ILE A 342 9.25 0.39 18.41
C ILE A 342 7.73 0.26 18.54
N ASN A 343 7.26 -0.92 18.98
CA ASN A 343 5.84 -1.25 19.14
C ASN A 343 5.01 -1.17 17.87
N THR A 344 5.64 -1.22 16.71
CA THR A 344 4.93 -1.26 15.44
C THR A 344 4.84 -2.70 14.96
N ASP A 345 3.64 -3.14 14.66
CA ASP A 345 3.36 -4.40 13.98
C ASP A 345 2.41 -4.16 12.78
N MET A 346 2.08 -5.21 12.07
CA MET A 346 1.19 -5.10 10.91
C MET A 346 -0.23 -4.63 11.27
N GLY A 347 -0.61 -4.68 12.56
CA GLY A 347 -1.86 -4.12 13.09
C GLY A 347 -1.94 -2.60 12.96
N ASP A 348 -0.79 -1.91 12.81
CA ASP A 348 -0.70 -0.45 12.68
C ASP A 348 -0.74 0.03 11.21
N THR A 349 -0.93 -0.87 10.24
CA THR A 349 -0.85 -0.54 8.81
C THR A 349 -1.77 0.61 8.42
N THR A 350 -3.03 0.59 8.86
CA THR A 350 -3.99 1.67 8.56
C THR A 350 -3.52 3.01 9.12
N TYR A 351 -3.06 3.02 10.37
CA TYR A 351 -2.56 4.23 11.04
C TYR A 351 -1.38 4.88 10.29
N TYR A 352 -0.41 4.08 9.85
CA TYR A 352 0.74 4.62 9.12
C TYR A 352 0.42 4.94 7.67
N THR A 353 -0.51 4.24 7.03
CA THR A 353 -0.98 4.59 5.67
C THR A 353 -1.68 5.95 5.67
N ASP A 354 -2.47 6.26 6.70
CA ASP A 354 -3.08 7.60 6.85
C ASP A 354 -1.99 8.69 6.97
N ARG A 355 -0.87 8.41 7.63
CA ARG A 355 0.28 9.33 7.70
C ARG A 355 1.04 9.46 6.39
N MET A 356 1.08 8.41 5.60
CA MET A 356 1.60 8.50 4.22
C MET A 356 0.72 9.38 3.34
N MET A 357 -0.60 9.35 3.51
CA MET A 357 -1.49 10.31 2.84
C MET A 357 -1.22 11.75 3.29
N ASN A 358 -0.95 11.99 4.58
CA ASN A 358 -0.57 13.32 5.05
C ASN A 358 0.76 13.78 4.42
N LEU A 359 1.76 12.89 4.35
CA LEU A 359 3.05 13.20 3.73
C LEU A 359 2.90 13.43 2.22
N TYR A 360 2.14 12.60 1.52
CA TYR A 360 1.78 12.80 0.12
C TYR A 360 1.17 14.18 -0.09
N GLU A 361 0.15 14.53 0.71
CA GLU A 361 -0.54 15.82 0.65
C GLU A 361 0.43 16.99 0.90
N SER A 362 1.26 16.90 1.96
CA SER A 362 2.24 17.95 2.28
C SER A 362 3.24 18.16 1.17
N THR A 363 3.78 17.08 0.59
CA THR A 363 4.71 17.13 -0.54
C THR A 363 4.05 17.79 -1.76
N ARG A 364 2.82 17.39 -2.10
CA ARG A 364 2.06 17.96 -3.22
C ARG A 364 1.74 19.44 -3.05
N TYR A 365 1.33 19.87 -1.84
CA TYR A 365 0.97 21.27 -1.60
C TYR A 365 2.17 22.21 -1.48
N ASN A 366 3.28 21.72 -0.94
CA ASN A 366 4.45 22.53 -0.65
C ASN A 366 5.55 22.37 -1.70
N GLY A 367 5.39 21.45 -2.64
CA GLY A 367 6.33 21.12 -3.69
C GLY A 367 6.13 21.89 -4.99
N ASP A 368 6.83 21.48 -6.03
CA ASP A 368 6.82 22.06 -7.36
C ASP A 368 5.70 21.50 -8.27
N GLY A 369 4.93 20.54 -7.78
CA GLY A 369 3.83 19.88 -8.49
C GLY A 369 4.24 18.60 -9.21
N SER A 370 5.46 18.10 -8.98
CA SER A 370 5.92 16.79 -9.46
C SER A 370 5.02 15.64 -8.95
N SER A 371 5.14 14.47 -9.57
CA SER A 371 4.43 13.27 -9.12
C SER A 371 5.11 12.65 -7.89
N VAL A 372 4.33 12.29 -6.90
CA VAL A 372 4.79 11.84 -5.58
C VAL A 372 4.27 10.43 -5.28
N ALA A 373 5.06 9.62 -4.61
CA ALA A 373 4.60 8.43 -3.90
C ALA A 373 5.23 8.34 -2.51
N THR A 374 4.44 7.94 -1.52
CA THR A 374 4.90 7.79 -0.14
C THR A 374 4.59 6.40 0.37
N MET A 375 5.56 5.71 0.97
CA MET A 375 5.43 4.31 1.37
C MET A 375 5.71 4.12 2.87
N PHE A 376 4.75 3.57 3.59
CA PHE A 376 4.99 2.95 4.89
C PHE A 376 5.65 1.60 4.67
N TRP A 377 6.84 1.38 5.27
CA TRP A 377 7.60 0.15 5.15
C TRP A 377 7.88 -0.47 6.52
N LEU A 378 7.31 -1.63 6.78
CA LEU A 378 7.57 -2.47 7.95
C LEU A 378 8.14 -3.82 7.47
N GLY A 379 9.42 -3.84 7.11
CA GLY A 379 10.12 -5.03 6.65
C GLY A 379 11.07 -5.65 7.69
N TYR A 380 10.94 -5.26 8.97
CA TYR A 380 11.80 -5.73 10.04
C TYR A 380 11.00 -6.04 11.32
N ASP A 381 11.62 -6.79 12.24
CA ASP A 381 11.07 -7.14 13.56
C ASP A 381 11.28 -5.97 14.53
N ALA A 382 10.32 -5.03 14.57
CA ALA A 382 10.41 -3.88 15.45
C ALA A 382 10.35 -4.31 16.93
N PRO A 383 11.20 -3.75 17.83
CA PRO A 383 11.19 -4.13 19.25
C PRO A 383 9.87 -3.78 19.94
N HIS A 384 9.42 -4.63 20.87
CA HIS A 384 8.18 -4.43 21.63
C HIS A 384 8.43 -3.95 23.06
N GLY A 385 8.08 -2.69 23.32
CA GLY A 385 8.04 -2.10 24.64
C GLY A 385 9.40 -1.76 25.27
N PRO A 386 9.40 -0.91 26.29
CA PRO A 386 10.63 -0.45 26.94
C PRO A 386 11.29 -1.54 27.81
N THR A 387 10.63 -2.67 28.02
CA THR A 387 11.16 -3.82 28.77
C THR A 387 11.78 -4.88 27.86
N ASP A 388 11.64 -4.77 26.55
CA ASP A 388 12.37 -5.59 25.60
C ASP A 388 13.82 -5.13 25.56
N LEU A 389 14.75 -6.03 25.88
CA LEU A 389 16.18 -5.73 25.82
C LEU A 389 16.64 -5.39 24.41
N ALA A 390 15.90 -5.82 23.40
CA ALA A 390 16.18 -5.48 22.00
C ALA A 390 15.97 -3.98 21.72
N THR A 391 15.11 -3.28 22.47
CA THR A 391 14.89 -1.82 22.38
C THR A 391 16.16 -1.01 22.71
N LEU A 392 17.05 -1.58 23.52
CA LEU A 392 18.30 -0.96 23.94
C LEU A 392 19.51 -1.49 23.17
N SER A 393 19.29 -2.28 22.11
CA SER A 393 20.35 -2.88 21.31
C SER A 393 20.12 -2.61 19.81
N GLU A 394 21.19 -2.46 19.08
CA GLU A 394 21.18 -2.18 17.65
C GLU A 394 20.90 -3.41 16.78
N GLY A 395 20.86 -4.63 17.35
CA GLY A 395 20.79 -5.88 16.58
C GLY A 395 19.60 -5.98 15.62
N ARG A 396 18.40 -5.57 16.05
CA ARG A 396 17.20 -5.53 15.17
C ARG A 396 17.26 -4.37 14.18
N ALA A 397 17.87 -3.23 14.57
CA ALA A 397 18.08 -2.11 13.66
C ALA A 397 19.09 -2.47 12.56
N GLU A 398 20.18 -3.19 12.90
CA GLU A 398 21.17 -3.68 11.93
C GLU A 398 20.54 -4.67 10.94
N GLU A 399 19.73 -5.63 11.42
CA GLU A 399 19.01 -6.57 10.54
C GLU A 399 17.97 -5.84 9.69
N GLY A 400 17.19 -4.97 10.30
CA GLY A 400 16.20 -4.14 9.62
C GLY A 400 16.84 -3.21 8.58
N GLY A 401 18.02 -2.66 8.89
CA GLY A 401 18.78 -1.82 7.97
C GLY A 401 19.20 -2.57 6.70
N ARG A 402 19.65 -3.83 6.83
CA ARG A 402 19.93 -4.66 5.65
C ARG A 402 18.68 -4.90 4.80
N ASN A 403 17.56 -5.23 5.43
CA ASN A 403 16.30 -5.45 4.72
C ASN A 403 15.79 -4.17 4.04
N LEU A 404 16.00 -3.00 4.67
CA LEU A 404 15.62 -1.71 4.09
C LEU A 404 16.54 -1.34 2.92
N ALA A 405 17.83 -1.61 3.02
CA ALA A 405 18.77 -1.40 1.93
C ALA A 405 18.39 -2.27 0.71
N ASP A 406 18.12 -3.56 0.92
CA ASP A 406 17.64 -4.45 -0.14
C ASP A 406 16.33 -3.93 -0.79
N ALA A 407 15.41 -3.39 0.01
CA ALA A 407 14.17 -2.80 -0.48
C ALA A 407 14.40 -1.53 -1.32
N ILE A 408 15.31 -0.65 -0.89
CA ILE A 408 15.72 0.56 -1.61
C ILE A 408 16.40 0.18 -2.92
N ASP A 409 17.35 -0.74 -2.90
CA ASP A 409 18.02 -1.25 -4.10
C ASP A 409 17.02 -1.90 -5.07
N GLY A 410 16.03 -2.61 -4.52
CA GLY A 410 14.91 -3.17 -5.29
C GLY A 410 14.07 -2.11 -5.99
N LEU A 411 13.76 -1.00 -5.33
CA LEU A 411 13.06 0.14 -5.91
C LEU A 411 13.89 0.81 -7.02
N ARG A 412 15.19 1.02 -6.78
CA ARG A 412 16.11 1.57 -7.79
C ARG A 412 16.22 0.67 -9.01
N ALA A 413 16.42 -0.62 -8.80
CA ALA A 413 16.58 -1.60 -9.86
C ALA A 413 15.30 -1.77 -10.71
N SER A 414 14.11 -1.58 -10.13
CA SER A 414 12.85 -1.72 -10.86
C SER A 414 12.65 -0.65 -11.94
N ARG A 415 13.33 0.50 -11.84
CA ARG A 415 13.17 1.66 -12.74
C ARG A 415 14.52 2.33 -13.10
N PRO A 416 15.45 1.61 -13.72
CA PRO A 416 16.83 2.07 -13.94
C PRO A 416 16.94 3.23 -14.93
N ASP A 417 15.99 3.36 -15.86
CA ASP A 417 15.98 4.39 -16.89
C ASP A 417 15.32 5.71 -16.44
N ASP A 418 14.55 5.67 -15.35
CA ASP A 418 13.82 6.81 -14.78
C ASP A 418 13.83 6.74 -13.24
N PRO A 419 15.00 6.87 -12.58
CA PRO A 419 15.12 6.77 -11.14
C PRO A 419 14.37 7.92 -10.45
N ALA A 420 13.64 7.59 -9.37
CA ALA A 420 13.01 8.61 -8.55
C ALA A 420 14.04 9.40 -7.75
N HIS A 421 13.72 10.64 -7.36
CA HIS A 421 14.32 11.27 -6.20
C HIS A 421 13.80 10.55 -4.94
N LEU A 422 14.68 9.83 -4.22
CA LEU A 422 14.30 8.89 -3.17
C LEU A 422 14.76 9.36 -1.80
N THR A 423 13.79 9.57 -0.91
CA THR A 423 14.01 9.99 0.48
C THR A 423 13.73 8.83 1.44
N ALA A 424 14.71 8.46 2.25
CA ALA A 424 14.54 7.51 3.36
C ALA A 424 14.20 8.27 4.64
N VAL A 425 13.01 8.00 5.21
CA VAL A 425 12.50 8.67 6.42
C VAL A 425 12.44 7.65 7.56
N GLY A 426 13.22 7.85 8.60
CA GLY A 426 13.23 6.99 9.79
C GLY A 426 12.67 7.68 11.03
N HIS A 427 11.72 7.04 11.71
CA HIS A 427 11.13 7.56 12.95
C HIS A 427 11.52 6.72 14.17
N SER A 428 11.89 7.36 15.24
CA SER A 428 12.21 6.67 16.51
C SER A 428 13.29 5.61 16.31
N TYR A 429 13.12 4.38 16.77
CA TYR A 429 14.03 3.25 16.49
C TYR A 429 14.20 2.99 14.99
N GLY A 430 13.20 3.32 14.17
CA GLY A 430 13.28 3.27 12.71
C GLY A 430 14.32 4.22 12.13
N SER A 431 14.67 5.31 12.81
CA SER A 431 15.76 6.20 12.39
C SER A 431 17.13 5.51 12.53
N THR A 432 17.33 4.74 13.61
CA THR A 432 18.52 3.89 13.78
C THR A 432 18.58 2.83 12.67
N THR A 433 17.44 2.19 12.34
CA THR A 433 17.31 1.23 11.23
C THR A 433 17.65 1.89 9.88
N THR A 434 17.12 3.09 9.62
CA THR A 434 17.41 3.87 8.41
C THR A 434 18.88 4.25 8.32
N SER A 435 19.50 4.64 9.44
CA SER A 435 20.94 4.93 9.49
C SER A 435 21.78 3.70 9.14
N TYR A 436 21.39 2.49 9.58
CA TYR A 436 22.06 1.26 9.15
C TYR A 436 21.88 0.98 7.64
N ALA A 437 20.70 1.26 7.09
CA ALA A 437 20.43 1.05 5.68
C ALA A 437 21.22 1.99 4.77
N THR A 438 21.52 3.19 5.26
CA THR A 438 22.14 4.27 4.46
C THR A 438 23.59 4.56 4.86
N HIS A 439 24.17 3.79 5.81
CA HIS A 439 25.55 3.97 6.25
C HIS A 439 26.56 3.64 5.13
N GLY A 440 27.45 4.57 4.82
CA GLY A 440 28.38 4.43 3.70
C GLY A 440 27.66 4.33 2.36
N ASP A 441 28.09 3.39 1.51
CA ASP A 441 27.50 3.14 0.19
C ASP A 441 26.54 1.92 0.23
N THR A 442 25.83 1.70 1.35
CA THR A 442 25.01 0.48 1.53
C THR A 442 23.76 0.50 0.66
N SER A 443 23.13 1.68 0.48
CA SER A 443 21.98 1.85 -0.40
C SER A 443 22.01 3.22 -1.10
N ASP A 444 21.35 3.30 -2.26
CA ASP A 444 21.34 4.50 -3.11
C ASP A 444 20.08 5.33 -2.83
N VAL A 445 20.20 6.28 -1.88
CA VAL A 445 19.17 7.27 -1.56
C VAL A 445 19.67 8.67 -1.85
N ASP A 446 18.77 9.60 -2.21
CA ASP A 446 19.12 11.00 -2.46
C ASP A 446 19.08 11.81 -1.16
N GLU A 447 18.13 11.51 -0.27
CA GLU A 447 17.94 12.21 1.00
C GLU A 447 17.68 11.24 2.17
N VAL A 448 18.18 11.60 3.34
CA VAL A 448 17.89 10.90 4.61
C VAL A 448 17.24 11.86 5.59
N VAL A 449 16.13 11.44 6.17
CA VAL A 449 15.38 12.19 7.20
C VAL A 449 15.26 11.35 8.46
N LEU A 450 15.80 11.84 9.58
CA LEU A 450 15.74 11.18 10.89
C LEU A 450 14.85 12.00 11.83
N ILE A 451 13.72 11.46 12.27
CA ILE A 451 12.77 12.16 13.15
C ILE A 451 12.58 11.44 14.49
N GLY A 452 12.56 12.19 15.58
CA GLY A 452 12.40 11.65 16.93
C GLY A 452 13.43 10.56 17.27
N SER A 453 14.65 10.71 16.78
CA SER A 453 15.68 9.66 16.81
C SER A 453 16.29 9.47 18.19
N PRO A 454 16.33 8.23 18.72
CA PRO A 454 17.08 7.89 19.91
C PRO A 454 18.58 7.65 19.67
N GLY A 455 19.06 7.76 18.42
CA GLY A 455 20.46 7.60 18.02
C GLY A 455 20.60 7.11 16.58
N ALA A 456 21.70 7.51 15.95
CA ALA A 456 22.00 7.26 14.54
C ALA A 456 22.76 5.93 14.28
N GLY A 457 22.71 4.97 15.22
CA GLY A 457 23.32 3.65 15.06
C GLY A 457 24.80 3.72 14.71
N PRO A 458 25.20 3.24 13.50
CA PRO A 458 26.61 3.16 13.11
C PRO A 458 27.24 4.50 12.73
N ALA A 459 26.44 5.57 12.55
CA ALA A 459 26.92 6.86 12.10
C ALA A 459 27.30 7.73 13.29
N ASP A 460 28.56 8.23 13.29
CA ASP A 460 29.03 9.22 14.24
C ASP A 460 28.75 10.65 13.76
N HIS A 461 28.66 10.84 12.44
CA HIS A 461 28.41 12.12 11.75
C HIS A 461 27.44 11.94 10.58
N ALA A 462 26.73 12.99 10.19
CA ALA A 462 25.85 13.00 9.03
C ALA A 462 26.56 12.57 7.74
N SER A 463 27.86 12.90 7.62
CA SER A 463 28.70 12.50 6.48
C SER A 463 28.97 10.99 6.37
N ASP A 464 28.66 10.21 7.40
CA ASP A 464 28.80 8.76 7.38
C ASP A 464 27.61 8.06 6.68
N LEU A 465 26.54 8.83 6.41
CA LEU A 465 25.38 8.38 5.65
C LEU A 465 25.58 8.65 4.15
N GLY A 466 25.12 7.72 3.31
CA GLY A 466 25.42 7.65 1.88
C GLY A 466 25.27 8.94 1.07
N PRO A 467 24.18 9.74 1.20
CA PRO A 467 24.01 10.94 0.40
C PRO A 467 24.92 12.10 0.83
N GLY A 468 25.57 11.98 2.01
CA GLY A 468 26.45 13.03 2.57
C GLY A 468 25.70 14.06 3.41
N ALA A 469 26.46 14.83 4.22
CA ALA A 469 25.88 15.70 5.26
C ALA A 469 24.88 16.74 4.74
N ASP A 470 25.08 17.25 3.53
CA ASP A 470 24.19 18.26 2.92
C ASP A 470 22.79 17.69 2.62
N HIS A 471 22.64 16.37 2.59
CA HIS A 471 21.43 15.63 2.26
C HIS A 471 20.90 14.80 3.44
N VAL A 472 21.37 15.08 4.65
CA VAL A 472 20.90 14.45 5.88
C VAL A 472 20.17 15.49 6.74
N TYR A 473 18.91 15.21 7.03
CA TYR A 473 18.01 16.12 7.74
C TYR A 473 17.53 15.49 9.03
N VAL A 474 17.39 16.32 10.08
CA VAL A 474 16.98 15.86 11.41
C VAL A 474 15.87 16.72 11.95
N GLY A 475 14.74 16.08 12.29
CA GLY A 475 13.61 16.68 12.98
C GLY A 475 13.51 16.20 14.41
N ARG A 476 13.53 17.14 15.36
CA ARG A 476 13.33 16.87 16.79
C ARG A 476 12.36 17.88 17.36
N ASP A 477 11.19 17.42 17.81
CA ASP A 477 10.32 18.21 18.70
C ASP A 477 11.02 18.38 20.05
N SER A 478 11.11 19.61 20.56
CA SER A 478 11.83 19.93 21.81
C SER A 478 11.24 19.22 23.03
N ARG A 479 10.04 18.69 22.94
CA ARG A 479 9.32 17.97 24.00
C ARG A 479 9.33 16.47 23.81
N ASP A 480 9.96 15.98 22.76
CA ASP A 480 10.13 14.56 22.50
C ASP A 480 11.14 13.95 23.48
N PHE A 481 10.60 13.24 24.46
CA PHE A 481 11.40 12.56 25.48
C PHE A 481 12.29 11.45 24.91
N VAL A 482 11.87 10.77 23.82
CA VAL A 482 12.64 9.64 23.25
C VAL A 482 13.89 10.14 22.57
N ALA A 483 13.80 11.24 21.86
CA ALA A 483 14.95 11.87 21.21
C ALA A 483 16.06 12.29 22.20
N VAL A 484 15.70 12.58 23.46
CA VAL A 484 16.67 12.87 24.53
C VAL A 484 17.45 11.64 25.00
N LEU A 485 16.97 10.41 24.71
CA LEU A 485 17.66 9.19 25.14
C LEU A 485 18.93 8.90 24.31
N GLY A 486 19.08 9.51 23.14
CA GLY A 486 20.26 9.42 22.29
C GLY A 486 21.49 10.14 22.83
N ASP A 487 21.32 11.01 23.82
CA ASP A 487 22.41 11.77 24.40
C ASP A 487 23.48 10.88 25.05
N GLU A 488 24.72 10.96 24.56
CA GLU A 488 25.90 10.22 25.05
C GLU A 488 26.13 10.31 26.58
N GLY A 489 25.52 11.27 27.25
CA GLY A 489 25.64 11.47 28.69
C GLY A 489 25.06 10.36 29.54
N TRP A 490 24.07 9.63 29.07
CA TRP A 490 23.27 8.74 29.93
C TRP A 490 23.53 7.25 29.72
N VAL A 491 23.68 6.78 28.48
CA VAL A 491 23.77 5.35 28.16
C VAL A 491 25.05 5.00 27.39
N GLY A 492 25.59 5.89 26.56
CA GLY A 492 26.77 5.65 25.72
C GLY A 492 28.04 5.30 26.48
N LYS A 493 28.24 5.80 27.71
CA LYS A 493 29.38 5.45 28.57
C LYS A 493 29.38 4.01 29.07
N LEU A 494 28.27 3.28 28.92
CA LEU A 494 28.15 1.87 29.32
C LEU A 494 28.16 0.92 28.12
N GLY A 495 28.28 1.43 26.87
CA GLY A 495 28.20 0.62 25.65
C GLY A 495 26.79 0.07 25.39
N ILE A 496 25.78 0.71 25.94
CA ILE A 496 24.36 0.40 25.75
C ILE A 496 23.73 1.69 25.22
N GLY A 497 23.32 1.71 23.95
CA GLY A 497 22.74 2.88 23.30
C GLY A 497 22.51 2.61 21.82
N LEU A 498 21.85 3.52 21.15
CA LEU A 498 21.52 3.44 19.74
C LEU A 498 22.38 4.40 18.88
N GLY A 499 23.59 4.71 19.33
CA GLY A 499 24.53 5.57 18.63
C GLY A 499 24.43 7.05 19.03
N THR A 500 25.03 7.93 18.21
CA THR A 500 25.10 9.39 18.41
C THR A 500 23.72 10.03 18.20
N ASP A 501 23.38 11.04 19.00
CA ASP A 501 22.18 11.87 18.79
C ASP A 501 22.31 12.66 17.48
N PRO A 502 21.47 12.39 16.46
CA PRO A 502 21.60 13.08 15.18
C PRO A 502 21.14 14.55 15.23
N SER A 503 20.47 15.00 16.27
CA SER A 503 20.10 16.41 16.47
C SER A 503 21.21 17.25 17.10
N SER A 504 22.31 16.62 17.51
CA SER A 504 23.44 17.29 18.18
C SER A 504 24.33 18.06 17.21
N GLU A 505 25.04 19.08 17.75
CA GLU A 505 26.01 19.86 16.99
C GLU A 505 27.15 18.99 16.44
N ASP A 506 27.55 17.94 17.16
CA ASP A 506 28.65 17.05 16.78
C ASP A 506 28.29 16.15 15.58
N PHE A 507 27.00 15.83 15.39
CA PHE A 507 26.54 15.02 14.26
C PHE A 507 26.53 15.79 12.95
N ASP A 508 26.38 17.12 12.98
CA ASP A 508 26.48 18.04 11.83
C ASP A 508 25.46 17.78 10.69
N ALA A 509 24.23 17.44 11.04
CA ALA A 509 23.12 17.30 10.09
C ALA A 509 22.34 18.62 9.90
N ASN A 510 21.54 18.72 8.86
CA ASN A 510 20.60 19.81 8.62
C ASN A 510 19.39 19.67 9.55
N ARG A 511 19.37 20.37 10.67
CA ARG A 511 18.23 20.34 11.58
C ARG A 511 17.11 21.26 11.09
N PHE A 512 15.87 20.76 11.07
CA PHE A 512 14.68 21.53 10.70
C PHE A 512 13.69 21.68 11.88
N GLU A 513 12.86 22.74 11.81
CA GLU A 513 11.77 22.97 12.77
C GLU A 513 10.77 21.81 12.73
N ALA A 514 10.45 21.23 13.89
CA ALA A 514 9.67 20.02 14.00
C ALA A 514 8.54 20.06 15.03
N GLU A 515 8.26 21.25 15.57
CA GLU A 515 7.31 21.42 16.66
C GLU A 515 5.85 21.22 16.22
N ASP A 516 5.04 20.68 17.15
CA ASP A 516 3.60 20.70 17.00
C ASP A 516 3.06 22.11 17.26
N VAL A 517 2.20 22.60 16.40
CA VAL A 517 1.57 23.91 16.53
C VAL A 517 0.63 23.98 17.74
N ASP A 518 -0.05 22.86 18.09
CA ASP A 518 -0.87 22.76 19.29
C ASP A 518 -0.08 22.30 20.52
N ARG A 519 0.56 23.24 21.20
CA ARG A 519 1.26 23.03 22.47
C ARG A 519 0.35 23.02 23.69
N SER A 520 -0.93 22.67 23.56
CA SER A 520 -1.83 22.58 24.70
C SER A 520 -1.32 21.55 25.70
N TRP A 521 -1.57 21.84 27.03
CA TRP A 521 -1.13 20.96 28.10
C TRP A 521 -1.74 19.54 28.08
N HIS A 522 -2.68 19.30 27.17
CA HIS A 522 -3.27 17.97 26.92
C HIS A 522 -2.36 17.08 26.09
N ARG A 523 -1.43 17.64 25.31
CA ARG A 523 -0.41 16.88 24.61
C ARG A 523 0.79 16.68 25.52
N ASN A 524 0.94 15.45 25.99
CA ASN A 524 2.06 15.04 26.83
C ASN A 524 3.27 14.70 25.94
N THR A 525 4.42 14.44 26.59
CA THR A 525 5.67 14.10 25.91
C THR A 525 5.61 12.84 25.02
N GLY A 526 4.61 11.98 25.19
CA GLY A 526 4.39 10.81 24.33
C GLY A 526 3.72 11.19 23.00
N ASP A 527 2.86 12.20 23.02
CA ASP A 527 2.20 12.69 21.80
C ASP A 527 3.21 13.42 20.91
N ALA A 528 4.14 14.21 21.47
CA ALA A 528 5.21 14.86 20.75
C ALA A 528 6.07 13.86 19.95
N HIS A 529 6.38 12.68 20.55
CA HIS A 529 7.14 11.64 19.88
C HIS A 529 6.41 11.00 18.68
N SER A 530 5.09 11.03 18.64
CA SER A 530 4.28 10.34 17.63
C SER A 530 3.70 11.25 16.55
N SER A 531 3.82 12.57 16.68
CA SER A 531 3.08 13.55 15.86
C SER A 531 3.82 14.08 14.64
N TYR A 532 5.06 13.66 14.38
CA TYR A 532 5.89 14.22 13.30
C TYR A 532 5.25 14.22 11.91
N LEU A 533 4.33 13.30 11.64
CA LEU A 533 3.58 13.21 10.38
C LEU A 533 2.09 13.56 10.54
N ASP A 534 1.71 14.17 11.66
CA ASP A 534 0.37 14.70 11.86
C ASP A 534 0.20 16.03 11.11
N GLN A 535 -1.02 16.29 10.66
CA GLN A 535 -1.37 17.58 10.07
C GLN A 535 -1.11 18.71 11.07
N ASP A 536 -0.80 19.89 10.56
CA ASP A 536 -0.50 21.10 11.35
C ASP A 536 0.80 21.03 12.18
N THR A 537 1.75 20.14 11.84
CA THR A 537 3.09 20.13 12.41
C THR A 537 4.10 20.81 11.48
N GLU A 538 5.12 21.46 12.06
CA GLU A 538 6.24 22.01 11.30
C GLU A 538 7.06 20.91 10.63
N SER A 539 7.17 19.74 11.31
CA SER A 539 7.86 18.57 10.77
C SER A 539 7.26 18.06 9.48
N LEU A 540 5.93 17.90 9.38
CA LEU A 540 5.29 17.43 8.17
C LEU A 540 5.53 18.37 6.98
N TYR A 541 5.51 19.69 7.23
CA TYR A 541 5.83 20.68 6.20
C TYR A 541 7.26 20.50 5.68
N ASN A 542 8.25 20.48 6.58
CA ASN A 542 9.66 20.40 6.21
C ASN A 542 9.99 19.05 5.55
N ILE A 543 9.45 17.94 6.05
CA ILE A 543 9.63 16.62 5.42
C ILE A 543 9.04 16.61 4.00
N GLY A 544 7.87 17.22 3.81
CA GLY A 544 7.27 17.35 2.47
C GLY A 544 8.17 18.13 1.49
N ARG A 545 8.84 19.18 1.95
CA ARG A 545 9.81 19.95 1.15
C ARG A 545 11.05 19.13 0.79
N ILE A 546 11.58 18.35 1.74
CA ILE A 546 12.73 17.48 1.52
C ILE A 546 12.38 16.38 0.50
N VAL A 547 11.22 15.75 0.64
CA VAL A 547 10.76 14.70 -0.29
C VAL A 547 10.61 15.23 -1.71
N ASP A 548 10.16 16.48 -1.87
CA ASP A 548 10.03 17.17 -3.17
C ASP A 548 11.39 17.71 -3.72
N GLY A 549 12.54 17.31 -3.14
CA GLY A 549 13.86 17.74 -3.59
C GLY A 549 14.21 19.21 -3.25
N HIS A 550 13.49 19.85 -2.35
CA HIS A 550 13.69 21.24 -1.92
C HIS A 550 14.19 21.33 -0.48
N GLY A 551 15.07 20.43 -0.09
CA GLY A 551 15.66 20.41 1.25
C GLY A 551 16.51 21.65 1.61
N ASP A 552 16.91 22.43 0.63
CA ASP A 552 17.61 23.72 0.81
C ASP A 552 16.64 24.89 1.16
N ASP A 553 15.32 24.66 1.09
CA ASP A 553 14.26 25.67 1.34
C ASP A 553 13.34 25.24 2.49
N ILE A 554 13.92 24.59 3.50
CA ILE A 554 13.23 24.20 4.75
C ILE A 554 13.35 25.27 5.83
N ASN A 555 12.49 25.21 6.82
CA ASN A 555 12.65 26.01 8.03
C ASN A 555 13.69 25.34 8.94
N THR A 556 14.87 25.97 9.07
CA THR A 556 15.98 25.40 9.83
C THR A 556 15.83 25.69 11.33
N ALA A 557 16.15 24.69 12.16
CA ALA A 557 16.26 24.84 13.62
C ALA A 557 17.73 24.88 14.05
N GLU A 558 17.99 25.47 15.23
CA GLU A 558 19.30 25.41 15.85
C GLU A 558 19.54 23.98 16.39
N GLN A 559 20.80 23.51 16.32
CA GLN A 559 21.17 22.19 16.85
C GLN A 559 21.05 22.12 18.37
N SER A 560 20.75 20.93 18.91
CA SER A 560 20.68 20.74 20.35
C SER A 560 22.07 20.82 20.99
N TYR A 561 22.12 21.29 22.23
CA TYR A 561 23.35 21.42 23.00
C TYR A 561 23.31 20.56 24.25
N ASP A 562 24.27 19.65 24.40
CA ASP A 562 24.41 18.80 25.57
C ASP A 562 25.58 19.30 26.46
N PRO A 563 25.30 20.14 27.48
CA PRO A 563 26.33 20.58 28.40
C PRO A 563 26.72 19.41 29.34
N TRP A 564 27.99 19.07 29.38
CA TRP A 564 28.56 17.99 30.23
C TRP A 564 28.18 18.06 31.71
N TRP A 565 27.62 19.19 32.19
CA TRP A 565 27.24 19.44 33.60
C TRP A 565 25.73 19.51 33.84
N GLY A 566 24.90 19.31 32.85
CA GLY A 566 23.44 19.48 32.96
C GLY A 566 22.66 18.63 31.96
N PRO A 567 21.34 18.69 32.03
CA PRO A 567 20.49 18.05 31.01
C PRO A 567 20.64 18.74 29.64
N PRO A 568 20.36 18.04 28.56
CA PRO A 568 20.32 18.60 27.21
C PRO A 568 19.45 19.86 27.14
N GLN A 569 19.87 20.84 26.35
CA GLN A 569 19.11 22.05 26.08
C GLN A 569 18.73 22.09 24.60
N ASP A 570 17.44 22.14 24.35
CA ASP A 570 16.94 22.32 23.01
C ASP A 570 16.54 23.78 22.80
N PRO A 571 17.15 24.49 21.83
CA PRO A 571 16.83 25.90 21.52
C PRO A 571 15.36 26.11 21.14
N GLU A 572 14.70 25.07 20.57
CA GLU A 572 13.31 25.12 20.12
C GLU A 572 12.30 25.12 21.27
N TRP A 573 12.72 24.80 22.52
CA TRP A 573 11.83 24.68 23.67
C TRP A 573 11.03 25.96 23.97
N ASP A 574 11.65 27.12 23.83
CA ASP A 574 11.05 28.42 24.13
C ASP A 574 10.47 29.12 22.90
N ARG A 575 10.63 28.55 21.69
CA ARG A 575 10.10 29.09 20.44
C ARG A 575 8.60 28.80 20.31
N ASP A 576 7.84 29.77 19.80
CA ASP A 576 6.44 29.55 19.42
C ASP A 576 6.39 28.97 18.00
N PRO A 577 5.80 27.78 17.79
CA PRO A 577 5.65 27.18 16.46
C PRO A 577 4.79 28.05 15.54
N THR A 578 5.08 27.99 14.26
CA THR A 578 4.38 28.78 13.25
C THR A 578 3.13 28.03 12.78
N ALA A 579 1.94 28.60 13.07
CA ALA A 579 0.66 28.05 12.62
C ALA A 579 0.47 28.08 11.09
N ASN A 580 1.09 29.06 10.43
CA ASN A 580 1.04 29.24 8.98
C ASN A 580 2.38 28.85 8.39
N GLN A 581 2.48 27.67 7.81
CA GLN A 581 3.69 27.20 7.16
C GLN A 581 3.92 27.96 5.84
N PRO A 582 5.17 28.43 5.56
CA PRO A 582 5.47 29.03 4.28
C PRO A 582 5.16 28.06 3.12
N GLY A 583 4.47 28.56 2.08
CA GLY A 583 4.08 27.74 0.94
C GLY A 583 2.89 26.82 1.15
N ARG A 584 2.39 26.71 2.36
CA ARG A 584 1.15 25.98 2.63
C ARG A 584 -0.04 26.79 2.12
N SER A 585 -0.81 26.21 1.21
CA SER A 585 -1.98 26.88 0.64
C SER A 585 -3.11 26.90 1.67
N ASP A 586 -3.66 28.10 1.95
CA ASP A 586 -4.92 28.28 2.71
C ASP A 586 -6.12 27.65 1.98
N THR A 587 -5.89 27.01 0.84
CA THR A 587 -6.92 26.42 -0.02
C THR A 587 -7.06 24.91 0.18
N SER A 588 -6.46 24.32 1.23
CA SER A 588 -6.75 22.94 1.60
C SER A 588 -8.27 22.80 1.83
N PRO A 589 -8.96 21.91 1.10
CA PRO A 589 -10.42 21.89 1.09
C PRO A 589 -11.08 21.41 2.38
N ASP A 590 -10.31 20.92 3.36
CA ASP A 590 -10.87 20.23 4.53
C ASP A 590 -10.27 20.69 5.86
N ARG A 591 -10.41 21.98 6.12
CA ARG A 591 -10.13 22.49 7.46
C ARG A 591 -11.33 23.16 8.07
#